data_e7a21621781c7567041911dcd0353f9c
#
_entry.id   e7a21621781c7567041911dcd0353f9c
#
_cell.length_a   1.000
_cell.length_b   1.000
_cell.length_c   1.000
_cell.angle_alpha   90.00
_cell.angle_beta   90.00
_cell.angle_gamma   90.00
#
_symmetry.space_group_name_H-M   'P 1'
#
loop_
_entity.id
_entity.type
_entity.pdbx_description
1 polymer ?
#
loop_
_entity_poly.entity_id
_entity_poly.type
_entity_poly.pdbx_seq_one_letter_code
_entity_poly.pdbx_strand_id
1 'polypeptide(L)'
;MRLYPGDIELLGTLARMPFLDRLELAALSGRSRAAVYQRIDRFLEAGLVESVGQASELVTPTRRFCLSARGVRRLASEEGVPFAQLLSTRPVSEQWRRLLLERLDAAAVIYRLVEQAAQFTFPLGLRWQRAAPMDAVLELTEGRRAAVVRQGRTVDRTGFAKRIRRLKETPGHGAVLVICPDETRLRHARRLVAGPPAIAFLALERDVALAGAEAAVWRGPTGAARLTLREALGYALPASGERSERPLVRVSLPEPLDPECARALWMLPAALTTAEKRALDLVGDWPWLRPGHLAALLGVGRRRLTQLLARLDELGLITRLARAGAPQLALSDRGLAYLARRDRTSVGIARKRWSPEPRGSRDPFDWRNVSGIRSRQLLRNLEHTESVHWFNTLLAGQARDQGSRLVQLDPPHRASRYFRSHERLRSVQPDAYALVETASGEQAFFLEWERRAVRPATMAARLAPYLRYYATGRPLEDHGLLPRVLVVFEDQLAADHFL
;
A
#
# COMPACT_ATOMS: atom_id res chain seq x y z
N MET A 1 -2.98 -4.81 -40.15
CA MET A 1 -1.53 -4.75 -39.80
C MET A 1 -0.96 -6.17 -39.83
N ARG A 2 0.16 -6.41 -40.52
CA ARG A 2 0.93 -7.67 -40.47
C ARG A 2 1.76 -7.70 -39.20
N LEU A 3 1.71 -8.78 -38.41
CA LEU A 3 2.53 -8.99 -37.23
C LEU A 3 3.75 -9.85 -37.60
N TYR A 4 4.89 -9.49 -37.04
CA TYR A 4 6.14 -10.23 -37.12
C TYR A 4 6.37 -11.00 -35.80
N PRO A 5 7.24 -12.02 -35.77
CA PRO A 5 7.48 -12.82 -34.56
C PRO A 5 7.76 -11.99 -33.31
N GLY A 6 8.54 -10.91 -33.43
CA GLY A 6 8.80 -10.03 -32.31
C GLY A 6 7.62 -9.14 -31.86
N ASP A 7 6.60 -8.94 -32.70
CA ASP A 7 5.37 -8.26 -32.34
C ASP A 7 4.49 -9.22 -31.52
N ILE A 8 4.42 -10.50 -31.94
CA ILE A 8 3.69 -11.55 -31.23
C ILE A 8 4.28 -11.78 -29.84
N GLU A 9 5.60 -11.79 -29.71
CA GLU A 9 6.30 -11.91 -28.43
C GLU A 9 5.96 -10.77 -27.47
N LEU A 10 5.95 -9.50 -27.93
CA LEU A 10 5.58 -8.35 -27.12
C LEU A 10 4.10 -8.37 -26.70
N LEU A 11 3.18 -8.71 -27.62
CA LEU A 11 1.76 -8.90 -27.30
C LEU A 11 1.58 -10.07 -26.31
N GLY A 12 2.31 -11.17 -26.46
CA GLY A 12 2.33 -12.30 -25.54
C GLY A 12 2.85 -11.90 -24.14
N THR A 13 3.84 -11.03 -24.09
CA THR A 13 4.34 -10.48 -22.81
C THR A 13 3.28 -9.60 -22.12
N LEU A 14 2.61 -8.72 -22.87
CA LEU A 14 1.49 -7.92 -22.34
C LEU A 14 0.29 -8.80 -21.93
N ALA A 15 0.09 -9.95 -22.60
CA ALA A 15 -0.95 -10.89 -22.22
C ALA A 15 -0.68 -11.59 -20.88
N ARG A 16 0.58 -11.86 -20.58
CA ARG A 16 1.01 -12.45 -19.29
C ARG A 16 1.14 -11.41 -18.19
N MET A 17 1.58 -10.22 -18.54
CA MET A 17 1.88 -9.11 -17.62
C MET A 17 1.21 -7.81 -18.10
N PRO A 18 -0.12 -7.66 -17.95
CA PRO A 18 -0.83 -6.44 -18.33
C PRO A 18 -0.36 -5.24 -17.48
N PHE A 19 -0.40 -4.07 -18.09
CA PHE A 19 0.01 -2.80 -17.46
C PHE A 19 1.51 -2.66 -17.19
N LEU A 20 2.36 -3.31 -17.99
CA LEU A 20 3.77 -2.94 -18.11
C LEU A 20 3.90 -1.57 -18.76
N ASP A 21 4.92 -0.81 -18.36
CA ASP A 21 5.36 0.37 -19.09
C ASP A 21 6.37 0.02 -20.20
N ARG A 22 6.80 1.02 -20.97
CA ARG A 22 7.71 0.80 -22.11
C ARG A 22 9.12 0.35 -21.67
N LEU A 23 9.59 0.80 -20.51
CA LEU A 23 10.91 0.43 -19.99
C LEU A 23 10.91 -1.00 -19.47
N GLU A 24 9.88 -1.37 -18.74
CA GLU A 24 9.67 -2.73 -18.25
C GLU A 24 9.53 -3.73 -19.40
N LEU A 25 8.78 -3.35 -20.46
CA LEU A 25 8.68 -4.15 -21.69
C LEU A 25 10.03 -4.31 -22.41
N ALA A 26 10.84 -3.25 -22.48
CA ALA A 26 12.15 -3.33 -23.09
C ALA A 26 13.08 -4.28 -22.33
N ALA A 27 13.10 -4.16 -21.00
CA ALA A 27 13.89 -5.05 -20.13
C ALA A 27 13.47 -6.52 -20.27
N LEU A 28 12.16 -6.80 -20.29
CA LEU A 28 11.62 -8.15 -20.35
C LEU A 28 11.74 -8.81 -21.74
N SER A 29 11.80 -8.01 -22.81
CA SER A 29 11.93 -8.53 -24.18
C SER A 29 13.38 -8.61 -24.67
N GLY A 30 14.34 -8.11 -23.91
CA GLY A 30 15.75 -8.00 -24.33
C GLY A 30 15.96 -7.08 -25.54
N ARG A 31 14.99 -6.19 -25.85
CA ARG A 31 15.01 -5.33 -27.03
C ARG A 31 15.44 -3.90 -26.67
N SER A 32 15.95 -3.17 -27.68
CA SER A 32 16.25 -1.76 -27.47
C SER A 32 14.99 -0.96 -27.16
N ARG A 33 15.13 0.07 -26.34
CA ARG A 33 14.03 0.99 -25.97
C ARG A 33 13.34 1.56 -27.21
N ALA A 34 14.11 2.01 -28.20
CA ALA A 34 13.57 2.59 -29.44
C ALA A 34 12.68 1.60 -30.20
N ALA A 35 13.12 0.34 -30.33
CA ALA A 35 12.35 -0.70 -31.00
C ALA A 35 11.03 -1.00 -30.29
N VAL A 36 11.02 -1.05 -28.95
CA VAL A 36 9.80 -1.27 -28.17
C VAL A 36 8.85 -0.07 -28.29
N TYR A 37 9.35 1.16 -28.21
CA TYR A 37 8.56 2.37 -28.31
C TYR A 37 7.83 2.44 -29.66
N GLN A 38 8.56 2.27 -30.75
CA GLN A 38 7.98 2.25 -32.09
C GLN A 38 6.89 1.17 -32.28
N ARG A 39 7.12 -0.02 -31.72
CA ARG A 39 6.13 -1.12 -31.82
C ARG A 39 4.88 -0.86 -31.00
N ILE A 40 5.02 -0.35 -29.78
CA ILE A 40 3.89 0.01 -28.93
C ILE A 40 3.05 1.11 -29.58
N ASP A 41 3.66 2.13 -30.19
CA ASP A 41 2.93 3.18 -30.90
C ASP A 41 2.12 2.58 -32.09
N ARG A 42 2.73 1.70 -32.87
CA ARG A 42 2.01 0.96 -33.94
C ARG A 42 0.86 0.09 -33.40
N PHE A 43 1.03 -0.52 -32.22
CA PHE A 43 -0.04 -1.34 -31.61
C PHE A 43 -1.19 -0.47 -31.13
N LEU A 44 -0.91 0.71 -30.58
CA LEU A 44 -1.94 1.71 -30.20
C LEU A 44 -2.72 2.18 -31.43
N GLU A 45 -2.04 2.57 -32.51
CA GLU A 45 -2.65 3.01 -33.77
C GLU A 45 -3.52 1.89 -34.38
N ALA A 46 -3.07 0.65 -34.32
CA ALA A 46 -3.83 -0.51 -34.79
C ALA A 46 -4.97 -0.94 -33.86
N GLY A 47 -5.12 -0.31 -32.70
CA GLY A 47 -6.12 -0.65 -31.69
C GLY A 47 -5.93 -2.04 -31.07
N LEU A 48 -4.70 -2.58 -31.06
CA LEU A 48 -4.35 -3.87 -30.43
C LEU A 48 -4.05 -3.71 -28.93
N VAL A 49 -3.57 -2.55 -28.55
CA VAL A 49 -3.17 -2.20 -27.19
C VAL A 49 -3.90 -0.94 -26.77
N GLU A 50 -4.24 -0.87 -25.51
CA GLU A 50 -4.77 0.33 -24.84
C GLU A 50 -3.78 0.80 -23.77
N SER A 51 -3.90 2.05 -23.32
CA SER A 51 -3.02 2.60 -22.31
C SER A 51 -3.76 3.40 -21.26
N VAL A 52 -3.24 3.35 -20.05
CA VAL A 52 -3.68 4.19 -18.91
C VAL A 52 -2.51 4.98 -18.35
N GLY A 53 -2.79 6.16 -17.81
CA GLY A 53 -1.81 6.90 -17.01
C GLY A 53 -1.59 6.23 -15.66
N GLN A 54 -0.41 6.40 -15.11
CA GLN A 54 -0.13 6.09 -13.72
C GLN A 54 0.76 7.16 -13.11
N ALA A 55 0.41 7.61 -11.91
CA ALA A 55 1.24 8.49 -11.09
C ALA A 55 1.21 7.97 -9.65
N SER A 56 2.38 7.85 -9.00
CA SER A 56 2.49 7.50 -7.59
C SER A 56 3.74 8.18 -6.97
N GLU A 57 3.88 8.14 -5.66
CA GLU A 57 5.07 8.66 -4.98
C GLU A 57 6.34 7.85 -5.28
N LEU A 58 6.17 6.57 -5.60
CA LEU A 58 7.28 5.62 -5.75
C LEU A 58 7.66 5.35 -7.20
N VAL A 59 6.80 5.68 -8.15
CA VAL A 59 7.02 5.40 -9.57
C VAL A 59 6.79 6.67 -10.37
N THR A 60 7.78 7.03 -11.18
CA THR A 60 7.69 8.18 -12.09
C THR A 60 6.42 8.09 -12.94
N PRO A 61 5.69 9.20 -13.15
CA PRO A 61 4.51 9.21 -14.00
C PRO A 61 4.80 8.61 -15.37
N THR A 62 4.04 7.59 -15.76
CA THR A 62 4.24 6.86 -17.01
C THR A 62 2.91 6.40 -17.60
N ARG A 63 2.94 5.91 -18.84
CA ARG A 63 1.85 5.17 -19.47
C ARG A 63 2.07 3.67 -19.32
N ARG A 64 1.01 2.96 -18.96
CA ARG A 64 0.98 1.51 -18.81
C ARG A 64 0.04 0.89 -19.83
N PHE A 65 0.42 -0.25 -20.38
CA PHE A 65 -0.17 -0.84 -21.56
C PHE A 65 -0.81 -2.19 -21.26
N CYS A 66 -1.96 -2.45 -21.88
CA CYS A 66 -2.65 -3.74 -21.83
C CYS A 66 -3.27 -4.07 -23.20
N LEU A 67 -3.59 -5.34 -23.43
CA LEU A 67 -4.26 -5.74 -24.65
C LEU A 67 -5.72 -5.23 -24.68
N SER A 68 -6.16 -4.72 -25.82
CA SER A 68 -7.56 -4.50 -26.14
C SER A 68 -8.27 -5.82 -26.46
N ALA A 69 -9.59 -5.83 -26.59
CA ALA A 69 -10.34 -6.98 -27.09
C ALA A 69 -9.85 -7.45 -28.47
N ARG A 70 -9.51 -6.47 -29.35
CA ARG A 70 -8.92 -6.76 -30.66
C ARG A 70 -7.55 -7.38 -30.54
N GLY A 71 -6.71 -6.89 -29.62
CA GLY A 71 -5.38 -7.45 -29.35
C GLY A 71 -5.44 -8.88 -28.85
N VAL A 72 -6.38 -9.19 -27.95
CA VAL A 72 -6.57 -10.57 -27.45
C VAL A 72 -6.96 -11.51 -28.56
N ARG A 73 -7.95 -11.14 -29.40
CA ARG A 73 -8.36 -11.97 -30.54
C ARG A 73 -7.23 -12.16 -31.55
N ARG A 74 -6.47 -11.09 -31.81
CA ARG A 74 -5.35 -11.17 -32.77
C ARG A 74 -4.25 -12.06 -32.26
N LEU A 75 -3.86 -11.94 -30.99
CA LEU A 75 -2.85 -12.80 -30.38
C LEU A 75 -3.30 -14.26 -30.40
N ALA A 76 -4.55 -14.55 -30.06
CA ALA A 76 -5.10 -15.90 -30.10
C ALA A 76 -4.99 -16.53 -31.50
N SER A 77 -5.31 -15.74 -32.54
CA SER A 77 -5.18 -16.16 -33.95
C SER A 77 -3.73 -16.46 -34.33
N GLU A 78 -2.77 -15.64 -33.90
CA GLU A 78 -1.34 -15.84 -34.19
C GLU A 78 -0.75 -17.05 -33.45
N GLU A 79 -1.24 -17.32 -32.22
CA GLU A 79 -0.85 -18.49 -31.42
C GLU A 79 -1.62 -19.75 -31.81
N GLY A 80 -2.58 -19.69 -32.73
CA GLY A 80 -3.38 -20.85 -33.16
C GLY A 80 -4.29 -21.42 -32.06
N VAL A 81 -4.72 -20.60 -31.08
CA VAL A 81 -5.56 -21.04 -29.97
C VAL A 81 -6.88 -20.28 -29.92
N PRO A 82 -7.97 -20.86 -29.38
CA PRO A 82 -9.20 -20.13 -29.13
C PRO A 82 -8.96 -18.94 -28.15
N PHE A 83 -9.53 -17.76 -28.42
CA PHE A 83 -9.37 -16.62 -27.50
C PHE A 83 -9.93 -16.91 -26.09
N ALA A 84 -10.93 -17.78 -25.95
CA ALA A 84 -11.46 -18.23 -24.68
C ALA A 84 -10.38 -18.92 -23.82
N GLN A 85 -9.45 -19.62 -24.43
CA GLN A 85 -8.30 -20.22 -23.76
C GLN A 85 -7.36 -19.14 -23.19
N LEU A 86 -7.06 -18.08 -23.97
CA LEU A 86 -6.26 -16.96 -23.45
C LEU A 86 -6.96 -16.28 -22.27
N LEU A 87 -8.27 -16.06 -22.34
CA LEU A 87 -9.04 -15.45 -21.26
C LEU A 87 -9.02 -16.27 -19.96
N SER A 88 -8.95 -17.59 -20.06
CA SER A 88 -8.91 -18.50 -18.91
C SER A 88 -7.51 -18.71 -18.33
N THR A 89 -6.48 -18.66 -19.17
CA THR A 89 -5.10 -18.97 -18.78
C THR A 89 -4.21 -17.76 -18.51
N ARG A 90 -4.58 -16.58 -19.06
CA ARG A 90 -3.81 -15.34 -18.92
C ARG A 90 -4.66 -14.21 -18.29
N PRO A 91 -4.04 -13.23 -17.64
CA PRO A 91 -4.76 -12.11 -17.00
C PRO A 91 -5.21 -11.03 -18.01
N VAL A 92 -5.89 -11.45 -19.11
CA VAL A 92 -6.35 -10.55 -20.20
C VAL A 92 -7.85 -10.34 -20.25
N SER A 93 -8.62 -11.02 -19.39
CA SER A 93 -10.08 -10.82 -19.32
C SER A 93 -10.45 -9.48 -18.67
N GLU A 94 -11.70 -9.02 -18.88
CA GLU A 94 -12.21 -7.81 -18.23
C GLU A 94 -12.10 -7.88 -16.70
N GLN A 95 -12.36 -9.04 -16.12
CA GLN A 95 -12.28 -9.25 -14.67
C GLN A 95 -10.84 -9.07 -14.16
N TRP A 96 -9.85 -9.61 -14.88
CA TRP A 96 -8.45 -9.41 -14.57
C TRP A 96 -8.00 -7.96 -14.75
N ARG A 97 -8.45 -7.31 -15.83
CA ARG A 97 -8.14 -5.92 -16.11
C ARG A 97 -8.60 -5.00 -15.00
N ARG A 98 -9.86 -5.13 -14.56
CA ARG A 98 -10.40 -4.34 -13.42
C ARG A 98 -9.63 -4.61 -12.14
N LEU A 99 -9.33 -5.88 -11.85
CA LEU A 99 -8.58 -6.27 -10.66
C LEU A 99 -7.17 -5.65 -10.63
N LEU A 100 -6.45 -5.66 -11.73
CA LEU A 100 -5.09 -5.12 -11.81
C LEU A 100 -5.11 -3.59 -11.82
N LEU A 101 -6.12 -2.95 -12.42
CA LEU A 101 -6.32 -1.51 -12.33
C LEU A 101 -6.61 -1.05 -10.89
N GLU A 102 -7.43 -1.77 -10.13
CA GLU A 102 -7.64 -1.49 -8.70
C GLU A 102 -6.34 -1.52 -7.89
N ARG A 103 -5.33 -2.25 -8.36
CA ARG A 103 -4.02 -2.46 -7.71
C ARG A 103 -2.85 -1.87 -8.49
N LEU A 104 -3.12 -0.92 -9.40
CA LEU A 104 -2.14 -0.44 -10.38
C LEU A 104 -0.82 0.05 -9.74
N ASP A 105 -0.90 0.76 -8.60
CA ASP A 105 0.28 1.24 -7.90
C ASP A 105 1.09 0.09 -7.27
N ALA A 106 0.41 -0.94 -6.76
CA ALA A 106 1.06 -2.16 -6.27
C ALA A 106 1.68 -2.97 -7.40
N ALA A 107 0.97 -3.06 -8.55
CA ALA A 107 1.48 -3.74 -9.74
C ALA A 107 2.74 -3.06 -10.27
N ALA A 108 2.80 -1.73 -10.26
CA ALA A 108 3.98 -0.98 -10.67
C ALA A 108 5.22 -1.32 -9.83
N VAL A 109 5.09 -1.42 -8.51
CA VAL A 109 6.22 -1.82 -7.64
C VAL A 109 6.67 -3.25 -7.93
N ILE A 110 5.71 -4.17 -8.15
CA ILE A 110 6.03 -5.56 -8.51
C ILE A 110 6.69 -5.62 -9.89
N TYR A 111 6.29 -4.80 -10.84
CA TYR A 111 6.93 -4.75 -12.15
C TYR A 111 8.35 -4.16 -12.10
N ARG A 112 8.63 -3.21 -11.19
CA ARG A 112 10.02 -2.81 -10.92
C ARG A 112 10.87 -3.96 -10.39
N LEU A 113 10.32 -4.79 -9.51
CA LEU A 113 11.00 -6.02 -9.07
C LEU A 113 11.25 -6.96 -10.24
N VAL A 114 10.29 -7.13 -11.14
CA VAL A 114 10.42 -7.99 -12.34
C VAL A 114 11.47 -7.43 -13.29
N GLU A 115 11.50 -6.12 -13.54
CA GLU A 115 12.50 -5.43 -14.35
C GLU A 115 13.92 -5.64 -13.79
N GLN A 116 14.08 -5.52 -12.48
CA GLN A 116 15.37 -5.79 -11.81
C GLN A 116 15.78 -7.26 -11.97
N ALA A 117 14.86 -8.20 -11.77
CA ALA A 117 15.14 -9.63 -11.92
C ALA A 117 15.51 -10.01 -13.37
N ALA A 118 14.91 -9.37 -14.37
CA ALA A 118 15.19 -9.61 -15.79
C ALA A 118 16.64 -9.29 -16.19
N GLN A 119 17.37 -8.48 -15.41
CA GLN A 119 18.76 -8.13 -15.67
C GLN A 119 19.74 -9.31 -15.43
N PHE A 120 19.31 -10.32 -14.67
CA PHE A 120 20.18 -11.47 -14.34
C PHE A 120 19.49 -12.83 -14.47
N THR A 121 18.21 -12.87 -14.80
CA THR A 121 17.46 -14.12 -14.99
C THR A 121 16.58 -14.00 -16.23
N PHE A 122 16.86 -14.82 -17.26
CA PHE A 122 16.05 -14.89 -18.47
C PHE A 122 15.95 -16.31 -18.98
N PRO A 123 14.79 -16.83 -19.39
CA PRO A 123 13.48 -16.17 -19.38
C PRO A 123 12.91 -15.99 -17.96
N LEU A 124 12.16 -14.92 -17.77
CA LEU A 124 11.47 -14.59 -16.54
C LEU A 124 9.97 -14.48 -16.79
N GLY A 125 9.18 -15.14 -15.95
CA GLY A 125 7.72 -15.06 -15.95
C GLY A 125 7.18 -14.46 -14.66
N LEU A 126 5.99 -13.87 -14.76
CA LEU A 126 5.21 -13.42 -13.60
C LEU A 126 3.78 -13.94 -13.74
N ARG A 127 3.30 -14.63 -12.71
CA ARG A 127 1.91 -15.06 -12.62
C ARG A 127 1.19 -14.34 -11.48
N TRP A 128 0.22 -13.52 -11.84
CA TRP A 128 -0.63 -12.81 -10.90
C TRP A 128 -1.55 -13.77 -10.15
N GLN A 129 -1.83 -13.43 -8.88
CA GLN A 129 -2.75 -14.17 -8.01
C GLN A 129 -3.93 -13.27 -7.60
N ARG A 130 -5.17 -13.74 -7.81
CA ARG A 130 -6.40 -13.03 -7.43
C ARG A 130 -6.66 -13.14 -5.95
N ALA A 131 -6.52 -14.34 -5.42
CA ALA A 131 -6.78 -14.66 -4.03
C ALA A 131 -5.50 -14.52 -3.16
N ALA A 132 -5.69 -14.36 -1.86
CA ALA A 132 -4.59 -14.54 -0.92
C ALA A 132 -4.04 -15.99 -1.01
N PRO A 133 -2.79 -16.25 -0.62
CA PRO A 133 -1.98 -15.38 0.23
C PRO A 133 -1.01 -14.45 -0.49
N MET A 134 -0.60 -14.76 -1.71
CA MET A 134 0.42 -14.00 -2.45
C MET A 134 -0.20 -13.01 -3.46
N ASP A 135 0.55 -12.04 -3.92
CA ASP A 135 0.14 -11.11 -4.98
C ASP A 135 0.48 -11.67 -6.35
N ALA A 136 1.69 -12.25 -6.45
CA ALA A 136 2.19 -12.85 -7.67
C ALA A 136 3.21 -13.96 -7.35
N VAL A 137 3.58 -14.71 -8.37
CA VAL A 137 4.66 -15.70 -8.36
C VAL A 137 5.62 -15.34 -9.49
N LEU A 138 6.88 -15.16 -9.16
CA LEU A 138 7.97 -15.10 -10.13
C LEU A 138 8.29 -16.51 -10.59
N GLU A 139 8.36 -16.71 -11.90
CA GLU A 139 8.75 -17.96 -12.54
C GLU A 139 10.13 -17.77 -13.16
N LEU A 140 11.11 -18.46 -12.60
CA LEU A 140 12.52 -18.36 -12.94
C LEU A 140 12.92 -19.54 -13.84
N THR A 141 14.16 -19.54 -14.33
CA THR A 141 14.74 -20.68 -15.03
C THR A 141 14.68 -21.95 -14.21
N GLU A 142 14.72 -23.12 -14.87
CA GLU A 142 14.71 -24.44 -14.23
C GLU A 142 13.47 -24.73 -13.37
N GLY A 143 12.34 -24.09 -13.68
CA GLY A 143 11.08 -24.26 -12.94
C GLY A 143 11.11 -23.72 -11.51
N ARG A 144 12.14 -22.97 -11.14
CA ARG A 144 12.23 -22.33 -9.80
C ARG A 144 11.18 -21.23 -9.66
N ARG A 145 10.66 -21.06 -8.46
CA ARG A 145 9.60 -20.09 -8.16
C ARG A 145 9.84 -19.33 -6.87
N ALA A 146 9.49 -18.05 -6.88
CA ALA A 146 9.46 -17.20 -5.69
C ALA A 146 8.10 -16.52 -5.57
N ALA A 147 7.50 -16.60 -4.36
CA ALA A 147 6.26 -15.91 -4.06
C ALA A 147 6.50 -14.43 -3.76
N VAL A 148 5.66 -13.55 -4.26
CA VAL A 148 5.68 -12.10 -3.96
C VAL A 148 4.47 -11.75 -3.12
N VAL A 149 4.69 -11.12 -1.96
CA VAL A 149 3.67 -10.68 -1.03
C VAL A 149 3.87 -9.22 -0.69
N ARG A 150 2.93 -8.35 -1.06
CA ARG A 150 2.96 -6.94 -0.66
C ARG A 150 2.02 -6.72 0.54
N GLN A 151 2.52 -6.06 1.56
CA GLN A 151 1.71 -5.54 2.66
C GLN A 151 1.24 -4.12 2.31
N GLY A 152 -0.05 -3.93 2.02
CA GLY A 152 -0.60 -2.59 1.78
C GLY A 152 -0.66 -1.74 3.06
N ARG A 153 -0.71 -0.41 2.89
CA ARG A 153 -0.75 0.57 4.02
C ARG A 153 -1.95 0.38 4.94
N THR A 154 -3.12 0.04 4.37
CA THR A 154 -4.37 -0.11 5.12
C THR A 154 -4.54 -1.49 5.76
N VAL A 155 -3.65 -2.45 5.46
CA VAL A 155 -3.70 -3.81 6.03
C VAL A 155 -3.38 -3.77 7.51
N ASP A 156 -4.32 -4.22 8.34
CA ASP A 156 -4.07 -4.37 9.77
C ASP A 156 -3.17 -5.57 10.08
N ARG A 157 -2.60 -5.58 11.29
CA ARG A 157 -1.69 -6.64 11.74
C ARG A 157 -2.32 -8.03 11.68
N THR A 158 -3.57 -8.14 12.09
CA THR A 158 -4.30 -9.41 12.12
C THR A 158 -4.56 -9.95 10.72
N GLY A 159 -4.97 -9.07 9.79
CA GLY A 159 -5.19 -9.43 8.39
C GLY A 159 -3.90 -9.91 7.73
N PHE A 160 -2.79 -9.23 7.97
CA PHE A 160 -1.49 -9.63 7.45
C PHE A 160 -1.00 -10.95 8.06
N ALA A 161 -1.11 -11.11 9.38
CA ALA A 161 -0.72 -12.36 10.05
C ALA A 161 -1.50 -13.58 9.53
N LYS A 162 -2.82 -13.43 9.30
CA LYS A 162 -3.64 -14.49 8.67
C LYS A 162 -3.17 -14.80 7.25
N ARG A 163 -2.77 -13.78 6.49
CA ARG A 163 -2.26 -13.94 5.15
C ARG A 163 -0.93 -14.72 5.13
N ILE A 164 0.01 -14.35 6.00
CA ILE A 164 1.30 -15.05 6.14
C ILE A 164 1.10 -16.49 6.62
N ARG A 165 0.18 -16.73 7.56
CA ARG A 165 -0.14 -18.11 7.98
C ARG A 165 -0.59 -18.97 6.81
N ARG A 166 -1.53 -18.47 5.98
CA ARG A 166 -1.99 -19.19 4.78
C ARG A 166 -0.85 -19.41 3.77
N LEU A 167 0.07 -18.46 3.67
CA LEU A 167 1.26 -18.61 2.81
C LEU A 167 2.13 -19.77 3.28
N LYS A 168 2.36 -19.89 4.59
CA LYS A 168 3.13 -21.02 5.18
C LYS A 168 2.44 -22.38 4.97
N GLU A 169 1.13 -22.39 4.85
CA GLU A 169 0.34 -23.59 4.56
C GLU A 169 0.30 -23.91 3.05
N THR A 170 0.87 -23.05 2.18
CA THR A 170 0.88 -23.21 0.73
C THR A 170 2.24 -23.76 0.29
N PRO A 171 2.33 -25.01 -0.18
CA PRO A 171 3.59 -25.60 -0.59
C PRO A 171 4.11 -25.02 -1.92
N GLY A 172 5.40 -25.26 -2.23
CA GLY A 172 5.94 -25.06 -3.57
C GLY A 172 6.69 -23.75 -3.81
N HIS A 173 7.06 -23.02 -2.77
CA HIS A 173 7.88 -21.80 -2.90
C HIS A 173 9.11 -21.91 -1.99
N GLY A 174 10.33 -21.95 -2.58
CA GLY A 174 11.58 -21.93 -1.79
C GLY A 174 11.88 -20.56 -1.21
N ALA A 175 11.52 -19.50 -1.94
CA ALA A 175 11.71 -18.11 -1.52
C ALA A 175 10.39 -17.35 -1.50
N VAL A 176 10.27 -16.44 -0.52
CA VAL A 176 9.15 -15.49 -0.40
C VAL A 176 9.71 -14.08 -0.30
N LEU A 177 9.34 -13.22 -1.23
CA LEU A 177 9.67 -11.81 -1.24
C LEU A 177 8.53 -11.01 -0.61
N VAL A 178 8.77 -10.38 0.53
CA VAL A 178 7.78 -9.59 1.28
C VAL A 178 8.10 -8.11 1.14
N ILE A 179 7.19 -7.35 0.54
CA ILE A 179 7.32 -5.91 0.33
C ILE A 179 6.48 -5.18 1.38
N CYS A 180 7.11 -4.35 2.20
CA CYS A 180 6.48 -3.67 3.32
C CYS A 180 6.49 -2.14 3.13
N PRO A 181 5.44 -1.42 3.57
CA PRO A 181 5.33 0.02 3.34
C PRO A 181 6.25 0.86 4.25
N ASP A 182 6.65 0.33 5.41
CA ASP A 182 7.47 1.02 6.41
C ASP A 182 8.28 0.05 7.29
N GLU A 183 9.24 0.58 8.03
CA GLU A 183 10.16 -0.19 8.89
C GLU A 183 9.43 -0.95 10.00
N THR A 184 8.44 -0.34 10.64
CA THR A 184 7.69 -0.98 11.73
C THR A 184 6.95 -2.22 11.23
N ARG A 185 6.31 -2.12 10.04
CA ARG A 185 5.64 -3.26 9.41
C ARG A 185 6.64 -4.31 8.93
N LEU A 186 7.76 -3.89 8.38
CA LEU A 186 8.82 -4.81 7.95
C LEU A 186 9.34 -5.64 9.14
N ARG A 187 9.62 -5.01 10.29
CA ARG A 187 10.06 -5.70 11.49
C ARG A 187 9.00 -6.65 12.05
N HIS A 188 7.74 -6.23 12.03
CA HIS A 188 6.62 -7.11 12.39
C HIS A 188 6.48 -8.29 11.41
N ALA A 189 6.54 -8.03 10.10
CA ALA A 189 6.48 -9.06 9.07
C ALA A 189 7.59 -10.09 9.24
N ARG A 190 8.83 -9.64 9.54
CA ARG A 190 9.98 -10.51 9.77
C ARG A 190 9.71 -11.55 10.85
N ARG A 191 9.08 -11.16 11.96
CA ARG A 191 8.68 -12.11 13.01
C ARG A 191 7.62 -13.11 12.57
N LEU A 192 6.70 -12.67 11.72
CA LEU A 192 5.61 -13.54 11.23
C LEU A 192 6.12 -14.57 10.22
N VAL A 193 7.07 -14.19 9.36
CA VAL A 193 7.61 -15.09 8.33
C VAL A 193 8.74 -15.98 8.82
N ALA A 194 9.28 -15.74 9.99
CA ALA A 194 10.34 -16.57 10.57
C ALA A 194 9.93 -18.05 10.62
N GLY A 195 10.90 -18.93 10.30
CA GLY A 195 10.74 -20.38 10.30
C GLY A 195 10.15 -20.96 9.00
N PRO A 196 10.26 -22.31 8.86
CA PRO A 196 9.85 -23.03 7.66
C PRO A 196 8.37 -22.81 7.30
N PRO A 197 7.92 -23.17 6.08
CA PRO A 197 8.64 -23.98 5.11
C PRO A 197 9.50 -23.20 4.09
N ALA A 198 9.33 -21.88 3.96
CA ALA A 198 10.04 -21.09 2.96
C ALA A 198 10.92 -20.02 3.61
N ILE A 199 12.02 -19.68 2.94
CA ILE A 199 12.89 -18.58 3.37
C ILE A 199 12.29 -17.27 2.86
N ALA A 200 12.05 -16.33 3.78
CA ALA A 200 11.47 -15.04 3.43
C ALA A 200 12.52 -13.92 3.45
N PHE A 201 12.46 -13.08 2.43
CA PHE A 201 13.25 -11.87 2.28
C PHE A 201 12.33 -10.66 2.29
N LEU A 202 12.68 -9.63 3.03
CA LEU A 202 11.83 -8.47 3.25
C LEU A 202 12.52 -7.20 2.77
N ALA A 203 11.79 -6.34 2.08
CA ALA A 203 12.27 -5.02 1.66
C ALA A 203 11.19 -3.96 1.85
N LEU A 204 11.61 -2.71 1.96
CA LEU A 204 10.69 -1.59 1.92
C LEU A 204 10.19 -1.35 0.49
N GLU A 205 8.93 -0.99 0.36
CA GLU A 205 8.29 -0.72 -0.93
C GLU A 205 9.03 0.37 -1.72
N ARG A 206 9.49 1.43 -1.03
CA ARG A 206 10.29 2.49 -1.64
C ARG A 206 11.64 1.99 -2.16
N ASP A 207 12.29 1.09 -1.41
CA ASP A 207 13.60 0.57 -1.81
C ASP A 207 13.46 -0.33 -3.04
N VAL A 208 12.44 -1.19 -3.09
CA VAL A 208 12.13 -2.01 -4.27
C VAL A 208 11.81 -1.14 -5.49
N ALA A 209 11.08 -0.03 -5.32
CA ALA A 209 10.67 0.84 -6.42
C ALA A 209 11.82 1.68 -6.98
N LEU A 210 12.77 2.10 -6.13
CA LEU A 210 13.78 3.12 -6.48
C LEU A 210 15.20 2.56 -6.62
N ALA A 211 15.49 1.41 -6.01
CA ALA A 211 16.81 0.81 -6.06
C ALA A 211 17.09 0.13 -7.42
N GLY A 212 18.37 0.02 -7.77
CA GLY A 212 18.82 -0.81 -8.90
C GLY A 212 18.89 -2.30 -8.55
N ALA A 213 19.07 -3.15 -9.55
CA ALA A 213 19.11 -4.61 -9.40
C ALA A 213 20.22 -5.11 -8.45
N GLU A 214 21.36 -4.43 -8.41
CA GLU A 214 22.51 -4.80 -7.58
C GLU A 214 22.45 -4.18 -6.17
N ALA A 215 21.40 -3.42 -5.83
CA ALA A 215 21.28 -2.82 -4.52
C ALA A 215 20.90 -3.85 -3.46
N ALA A 216 21.65 -3.89 -2.37
CA ALA A 216 21.39 -4.78 -1.23
C ALA A 216 20.29 -4.22 -0.33
N VAL A 217 19.03 -4.38 -0.74
CA VAL A 217 17.84 -3.88 -0.04
C VAL A 217 17.04 -4.98 0.68
N TRP A 218 17.27 -6.23 0.35
CA TRP A 218 16.54 -7.38 0.90
C TRP A 218 17.15 -7.86 2.20
N ARG A 219 16.32 -8.04 3.22
CA ARG A 219 16.71 -8.50 4.55
C ARG A 219 16.23 -9.92 4.77
N GLY A 220 17.12 -10.81 5.12
CA GLY A 220 16.79 -12.18 5.49
C GLY A 220 16.03 -12.27 6.82
N PRO A 221 15.50 -13.44 7.16
CA PRO A 221 14.73 -13.65 8.40
C PRO A 221 15.56 -13.43 9.67
N THR A 222 16.86 -13.72 9.63
CA THR A 222 17.82 -13.52 10.74
C THR A 222 18.33 -12.08 10.85
N GLY A 223 18.18 -11.27 9.82
CA GLY A 223 18.18 -9.83 9.85
C GLY A 223 19.50 -9.07 9.87
N ALA A 224 20.64 -9.72 9.88
CA ALA A 224 21.92 -9.01 10.02
C ALA A 224 22.46 -8.47 8.69
N ALA A 225 22.39 -9.23 7.60
CA ALA A 225 22.91 -8.84 6.30
C ALA A 225 21.79 -8.37 5.36
N ARG A 226 22.06 -7.35 4.54
CA ARG A 226 21.24 -6.99 3.41
C ARG A 226 21.75 -7.75 2.18
N LEU A 227 20.82 -8.23 1.36
CA LEU A 227 21.07 -9.01 0.17
C LEU A 227 20.58 -8.26 -1.05
N THR A 228 21.19 -8.53 -2.18
CA THR A 228 20.69 -8.15 -3.50
C THR A 228 19.46 -9.00 -3.86
N LEU A 229 18.70 -8.58 -4.86
CA LEU A 229 17.60 -9.39 -5.38
C LEU A 229 18.08 -10.73 -5.96
N ARG A 230 19.25 -10.73 -6.62
CA ARG A 230 19.88 -11.95 -7.17
C ARG A 230 20.13 -12.98 -6.07
N GLU A 231 20.73 -12.57 -4.97
CA GLU A 231 21.02 -13.44 -3.82
C GLU A 231 19.72 -13.97 -3.20
N ALA A 232 18.71 -13.11 -2.99
CA ALA A 232 17.41 -13.50 -2.44
C ALA A 232 16.69 -14.54 -3.34
N LEU A 233 16.73 -14.37 -4.68
CA LEU A 233 16.15 -15.31 -5.64
C LEU A 233 16.98 -16.59 -5.80
N GLY A 234 18.25 -16.61 -5.39
CA GLY A 234 19.07 -17.82 -5.33
C GLY A 234 18.47 -18.92 -4.45
N TYR A 235 17.65 -18.56 -3.47
CA TYR A 235 16.94 -19.49 -2.59
C TYR A 235 15.62 -20.03 -3.18
N ALA A 236 15.22 -19.60 -4.39
CA ALA A 236 14.04 -20.11 -5.05
C ALA A 236 14.24 -21.60 -5.40
N LEU A 237 13.25 -22.42 -5.13
CA LEU A 237 13.28 -23.85 -5.40
C LEU A 237 12.37 -24.20 -6.59
N PRO A 238 12.64 -25.33 -7.29
CA PRO A 238 11.71 -25.89 -8.25
C PRO A 238 10.35 -26.17 -7.59
N ALA A 239 9.27 -25.87 -8.28
CA ALA A 239 7.94 -26.06 -7.74
C ALA A 239 7.59 -27.52 -7.61
N SER A 240 7.26 -27.97 -6.41
CA SER A 240 6.62 -29.25 -6.16
C SER A 240 5.13 -29.03 -5.92
N GLY A 241 4.31 -29.47 -6.87
CA GLY A 241 2.84 -29.41 -6.75
C GLY A 241 2.24 -28.02 -6.99
N GLU A 242 1.41 -27.89 -7.99
CA GLU A 242 0.74 -26.65 -8.33
C GLU A 242 -0.70 -26.66 -7.82
N ARG A 243 -1.01 -25.79 -6.84
CA ARG A 243 -2.41 -25.38 -6.66
C ARG A 243 -2.70 -24.27 -7.67
N SER A 244 -3.26 -24.68 -8.80
CA SER A 244 -3.85 -23.71 -9.73
C SER A 244 -4.97 -22.95 -9.01
N GLU A 245 -5.02 -21.63 -9.17
CA GLU A 245 -6.20 -20.86 -8.73
C GLU A 245 -7.46 -21.41 -9.44
N ARG A 246 -8.57 -21.42 -8.73
CA ARG A 246 -9.85 -21.77 -9.36
C ARG A 246 -10.09 -20.87 -10.56
N PRO A 247 -10.39 -21.42 -11.75
CA PRO A 247 -10.65 -20.61 -12.93
C PRO A 247 -11.81 -19.64 -12.67
N LEU A 248 -11.82 -18.53 -13.38
CA LEU A 248 -12.97 -17.62 -13.38
C LEU A 248 -14.15 -18.34 -14.03
N VAL A 249 -15.29 -18.34 -13.35
CA VAL A 249 -16.53 -19.01 -13.82
C VAL A 249 -17.08 -18.33 -15.08
N ARG A 250 -16.93 -17.01 -15.16
CA ARG A 250 -17.33 -16.21 -16.34
C ARG A 250 -16.20 -15.28 -16.69
N VAL A 251 -15.72 -15.35 -17.93
CA VAL A 251 -14.70 -14.47 -18.48
C VAL A 251 -15.25 -13.75 -19.70
N SER A 252 -14.99 -12.47 -19.79
CA SER A 252 -15.36 -11.65 -20.94
C SER A 252 -14.12 -10.96 -21.53
N LEU A 253 -14.19 -10.64 -22.82
CA LEU A 253 -13.20 -9.79 -23.45
C LEU A 253 -13.17 -8.43 -22.75
N PRO A 254 -12.01 -7.75 -22.71
CA PRO A 254 -11.92 -6.42 -22.15
C PRO A 254 -12.79 -5.41 -22.91
N GLU A 255 -13.55 -4.61 -22.17
CA GLU A 255 -14.31 -3.50 -22.70
C GLU A 255 -13.36 -2.34 -23.04
N PRO A 256 -13.64 -1.46 -24.02
CA PRO A 256 -12.80 -0.30 -24.31
C PRO A 256 -12.60 0.56 -23.05
N LEU A 257 -11.41 1.12 -22.88
CA LEU A 257 -11.11 2.08 -21.81
C LEU A 257 -11.64 3.46 -22.22
N ASP A 258 -12.91 3.69 -21.96
CA ASP A 258 -13.60 4.94 -22.25
C ASP A 258 -13.22 6.01 -21.20
N PRO A 259 -13.08 7.30 -21.60
CA PRO A 259 -13.01 8.43 -20.66
C PRO A 259 -14.14 8.47 -19.63
N GLU A 260 -15.35 8.02 -19.98
CA GLU A 260 -16.47 7.91 -19.05
C GLU A 260 -16.20 6.93 -17.90
N CYS A 261 -15.38 5.91 -18.13
CA CYS A 261 -14.92 4.99 -17.10
C CYS A 261 -13.98 5.63 -16.08
N ALA A 262 -13.44 6.83 -16.33
CA ALA A 262 -12.50 7.51 -15.43
C ALA A 262 -13.06 7.72 -14.01
N ARG A 263 -14.39 7.76 -13.87
CA ARG A 263 -15.07 7.83 -12.57
C ARG A 263 -15.32 6.46 -11.92
N ALA A 264 -15.15 5.35 -12.63
CA ALA A 264 -15.34 4.02 -12.06
C ALA A 264 -14.30 3.75 -10.96
N LEU A 265 -14.69 3.07 -9.88
CA LEU A 265 -13.82 2.83 -8.72
C LEU A 265 -12.52 2.10 -9.12
N TRP A 266 -12.59 1.18 -10.05
CA TRP A 266 -11.44 0.41 -10.55
C TRP A 266 -10.50 1.22 -11.43
N MET A 267 -10.96 2.37 -12.00
CA MET A 267 -10.12 3.29 -12.79
C MET A 267 -9.41 4.36 -11.95
N LEU A 268 -9.86 4.62 -10.74
CA LEU A 268 -9.31 5.68 -9.89
C LEU A 268 -7.78 5.61 -9.71
N PRO A 269 -7.14 4.42 -9.57
CA PRO A 269 -5.68 4.36 -9.49
C PRO A 269 -4.96 4.93 -10.72
N ALA A 270 -5.58 4.86 -11.89
CA ALA A 270 -5.04 5.46 -13.12
C ALA A 270 -5.42 6.94 -13.29
N ALA A 271 -6.58 7.35 -12.77
CA ALA A 271 -7.13 8.70 -12.93
C ALA A 271 -6.62 9.72 -11.90
N LEU A 272 -6.22 9.25 -10.70
CA LEU A 272 -5.79 10.10 -9.60
C LEU A 272 -4.31 10.47 -9.73
N THR A 273 -4.01 11.74 -9.46
CA THR A 273 -2.64 12.25 -9.33
C THR A 273 -1.98 11.77 -8.04
N THR A 274 -0.64 11.85 -7.98
CA THR A 274 0.12 11.52 -6.76
C THR A 274 -0.35 12.31 -5.54
N ALA A 275 -0.63 13.61 -5.70
CA ALA A 275 -1.10 14.45 -4.60
C ALA A 275 -2.49 14.05 -4.09
N GLU A 276 -3.41 13.67 -5.00
CA GLU A 276 -4.74 13.17 -4.65
C GLU A 276 -4.68 11.84 -3.90
N LYS A 277 -3.85 10.91 -4.36
CA LYS A 277 -3.61 9.62 -3.67
C LYS A 277 -3.04 9.83 -2.27
N ARG A 278 -2.05 10.72 -2.14
CA ARG A 278 -1.46 11.07 -0.84
C ARG A 278 -2.47 11.73 0.09
N ALA A 279 -3.32 12.62 -0.43
CA ALA A 279 -4.40 13.22 0.36
C ALA A 279 -5.38 12.16 0.89
N LEU A 280 -5.79 11.20 0.03
CA LEU A 280 -6.66 10.09 0.46
C LEU A 280 -5.99 9.21 1.53
N ASP A 281 -4.70 8.93 1.40
CA ASP A 281 -3.96 8.20 2.43
C ASP A 281 -3.93 8.96 3.75
N LEU A 282 -3.66 10.28 3.73
CA LEU A 282 -3.64 11.11 4.95
C LEU A 282 -5.03 11.22 5.60
N VAL A 283 -6.09 11.43 4.81
CA VAL A 283 -7.47 11.49 5.34
C VAL A 283 -7.90 10.12 5.86
N GLY A 284 -7.43 9.03 5.26
CA GLY A 284 -7.66 7.67 5.74
C GLY A 284 -6.92 7.34 7.04
N ASP A 285 -5.71 7.84 7.18
CA ASP A 285 -4.88 7.67 8.37
C ASP A 285 -5.37 8.56 9.53
N TRP A 286 -5.76 9.80 9.23
CA TRP A 286 -6.17 10.84 10.16
C TRP A 286 -7.59 11.34 9.84
N PRO A 287 -8.64 10.53 10.08
CA PRO A 287 -10.03 10.95 9.84
C PRO A 287 -10.38 12.19 10.66
N TRP A 288 -11.22 13.04 10.08
CA TRP A 288 -11.68 14.31 10.68
C TRP A 288 -10.61 15.40 10.72
N LEU A 289 -9.59 15.33 9.84
CA LEU A 289 -8.66 16.44 9.64
C LEU A 289 -9.39 17.70 9.15
N ARG A 290 -8.94 18.87 9.62
CA ARG A 290 -9.30 20.14 8.98
C ARG A 290 -8.50 20.34 7.69
N PRO A 291 -9.04 21.09 6.70
CA PRO A 291 -8.29 21.39 5.46
C PRO A 291 -6.90 22.00 5.72
N GLY A 292 -6.77 22.89 6.70
CA GLY A 292 -5.47 23.46 7.08
C GLY A 292 -4.45 22.41 7.55
N HIS A 293 -4.89 21.42 8.33
CA HIS A 293 -4.05 20.32 8.77
C HIS A 293 -3.59 19.48 7.57
N LEU A 294 -4.51 19.17 6.65
CA LEU A 294 -4.18 18.41 5.43
C LEU A 294 -3.19 19.18 4.55
N ALA A 295 -3.36 20.50 4.38
CA ALA A 295 -2.43 21.35 3.63
C ALA A 295 -1.01 21.27 4.20
N ALA A 296 -0.88 21.40 5.51
CA ALA A 296 0.40 21.36 6.19
C ALA A 296 1.06 19.97 6.13
N LEU A 297 0.30 18.88 6.30
CA LEU A 297 0.82 17.52 6.15
C LEU A 297 1.26 17.22 4.72
N LEU A 298 0.53 17.72 3.72
CA LEU A 298 0.90 17.59 2.29
C LEU A 298 2.07 18.50 1.88
N GLY A 299 2.30 19.60 2.60
CA GLY A 299 3.25 20.64 2.20
C GLY A 299 2.77 21.44 0.98
N VAL A 300 1.45 21.72 0.87
CA VAL A 300 0.86 22.44 -0.26
C VAL A 300 0.18 23.73 0.17
N GLY A 301 0.18 24.73 -0.73
CA GLY A 301 -0.52 25.99 -0.51
C GLY A 301 -2.05 25.89 -0.61
N ARG A 302 -2.75 26.89 -0.08
CA ARG A 302 -4.22 26.94 0.00
C ARG A 302 -4.92 26.73 -1.35
N ARG A 303 -4.44 27.39 -2.41
CA ARG A 303 -5.03 27.27 -3.76
C ARG A 303 -4.98 25.84 -4.28
N ARG A 304 -3.82 25.19 -4.13
CA ARG A 304 -3.63 23.78 -4.57
C ARG A 304 -4.50 22.83 -3.77
N LEU A 305 -4.60 23.04 -2.45
CA LEU A 305 -5.49 22.26 -1.59
C LEU A 305 -6.95 22.38 -2.05
N THR A 306 -7.43 23.60 -2.31
CA THR A 306 -8.83 23.82 -2.76
C THR A 306 -9.14 23.04 -4.03
N GLN A 307 -8.24 23.09 -5.03
CA GLN A 307 -8.39 22.32 -6.27
C GLN A 307 -8.43 20.80 -6.01
N LEU A 308 -7.52 20.32 -5.18
CA LEU A 308 -7.44 18.92 -4.81
C LEU A 308 -8.70 18.44 -4.10
N LEU A 309 -9.18 19.18 -3.10
CA LEU A 309 -10.41 18.84 -2.38
C LEU A 309 -11.65 18.90 -3.29
N ALA A 310 -11.75 19.88 -4.17
CA ALA A 310 -12.84 19.96 -5.14
C ALA A 310 -12.89 18.72 -6.03
N ARG A 311 -11.72 18.25 -6.51
CA ARG A 311 -11.63 17.05 -7.34
C ARG A 311 -11.99 15.78 -6.57
N LEU A 312 -11.53 15.65 -5.32
CA LEU A 312 -11.87 14.49 -4.48
C LEU A 312 -13.37 14.45 -4.11
N ASP A 313 -14.00 15.62 -3.89
CA ASP A 313 -15.46 15.74 -3.69
C ASP A 313 -16.23 15.35 -4.95
N GLU A 314 -15.84 15.88 -6.13
CA GLU A 314 -16.45 15.53 -7.42
C GLU A 314 -16.43 14.01 -7.68
N LEU A 315 -15.35 13.36 -7.30
CA LEU A 315 -15.21 11.89 -7.38
C LEU A 315 -15.96 11.15 -6.26
N GLY A 316 -16.52 11.85 -5.29
CA GLY A 316 -17.23 11.29 -4.14
C GLY A 316 -16.33 10.47 -3.22
N LEU A 317 -15.03 10.80 -3.12
CA LEU A 317 -14.04 10.04 -2.33
C LEU A 317 -13.88 10.53 -0.90
N ILE A 318 -14.26 11.78 -0.64
CA ILE A 318 -14.25 12.38 0.70
C ILE A 318 -15.64 12.88 1.06
N THR A 319 -15.86 13.05 2.35
CA THR A 319 -17.02 13.76 2.90
C THR A 319 -16.57 14.87 3.82
N ARG A 320 -17.40 15.90 3.95
CA ARG A 320 -17.13 17.07 4.80
C ARG A 320 -18.18 17.16 5.89
N LEU A 321 -17.74 17.18 7.12
CA LEU A 321 -18.59 17.46 8.27
C LEU A 321 -18.57 18.97 8.50
N ALA A 322 -19.67 19.66 8.20
CA ALA A 322 -19.83 21.07 8.52
C ALA A 322 -20.07 21.20 10.03
N ARG A 323 -19.26 21.99 10.72
CA ARG A 323 -19.41 22.34 12.12
C ARG A 323 -19.08 23.83 12.28
N ALA A 324 -19.41 24.43 13.41
CA ALA A 324 -18.98 25.81 13.70
C ALA A 324 -17.46 25.91 13.51
N GLY A 325 -17.02 26.64 12.49
CA GLY A 325 -15.63 26.77 12.06
C GLY A 325 -15.32 26.04 10.75
N ALA A 326 -14.06 25.60 10.57
CA ALA A 326 -13.63 24.93 9.35
C ALA A 326 -14.19 23.49 9.27
N PRO A 327 -14.62 23.04 8.08
CA PRO A 327 -15.13 21.69 7.89
C PRO A 327 -14.07 20.64 8.20
N GLN A 328 -14.53 19.47 8.65
CA GLN A 328 -13.67 18.33 8.91
C GLN A 328 -13.81 17.29 7.79
N LEU A 329 -12.71 16.68 7.41
CA LEU A 329 -12.61 15.78 6.29
C LEU A 329 -12.54 14.31 6.76
N ALA A 330 -13.30 13.45 6.12
CA ALA A 330 -13.16 12.00 6.24
C ALA A 330 -13.29 11.34 4.86
N LEU A 331 -12.80 10.12 4.73
CA LEU A 331 -13.08 9.33 3.54
C LEU A 331 -14.57 8.94 3.51
N SER A 332 -15.22 9.13 2.37
CA SER A 332 -16.53 8.55 2.10
C SER A 332 -16.46 7.02 2.06
N ASP A 333 -17.58 6.34 2.03
CA ASP A 333 -17.64 4.89 1.81
C ASP A 333 -17.01 4.45 0.48
N ARG A 334 -17.03 5.33 -0.52
CA ARG A 334 -16.35 5.13 -1.80
C ARG A 334 -14.83 5.28 -1.66
N GLY A 335 -14.35 6.28 -0.93
CA GLY A 335 -12.92 6.46 -0.62
C GLY A 335 -12.36 5.31 0.20
N LEU A 336 -13.11 4.83 1.20
CA LEU A 336 -12.75 3.64 1.97
C LEU A 336 -12.66 2.39 1.09
N ALA A 337 -13.59 2.22 0.15
CA ALA A 337 -13.57 1.11 -0.80
C ALA A 337 -12.36 1.18 -1.74
N TYR A 338 -12.00 2.39 -2.23
CA TYR A 338 -10.82 2.60 -3.05
C TYR A 338 -9.55 2.13 -2.34
N LEU A 339 -9.28 2.62 -1.12
CA LEU A 339 -8.09 2.23 -0.37
C LEU A 339 -8.09 0.73 0.00
N ALA A 340 -9.24 0.19 0.38
CA ALA A 340 -9.37 -1.21 0.73
C ALA A 340 -9.06 -2.14 -0.45
N ARG A 341 -9.55 -1.83 -1.66
CA ARG A 341 -9.29 -2.61 -2.88
C ARG A 341 -7.83 -2.51 -3.31
N ARG A 342 -7.26 -1.29 -3.30
CA ARG A 342 -5.84 -1.06 -3.57
C ARG A 342 -4.94 -1.97 -2.73
N ASP A 343 -5.24 -2.09 -1.45
CA ASP A 343 -4.41 -2.82 -0.48
C ASP A 343 -4.91 -4.26 -0.19
N ARG A 344 -5.87 -4.77 -0.96
CA ARG A 344 -6.43 -6.13 -0.82
C ARG A 344 -7.01 -6.40 0.57
N THR A 345 -7.70 -5.41 1.15
CA THR A 345 -8.43 -5.55 2.41
C THR A 345 -9.94 -5.63 2.18
N SER A 346 -10.68 -6.03 3.21
CA SER A 346 -12.14 -6.09 3.13
C SER A 346 -12.77 -4.71 3.18
N VAL A 347 -13.49 -4.34 2.12
CA VAL A 347 -14.29 -3.11 2.08
C VAL A 347 -15.32 -3.06 3.22
N GLY A 348 -15.97 -4.18 3.51
CA GLY A 348 -16.93 -4.27 4.61
C GLY A 348 -16.30 -4.01 5.99
N ILE A 349 -15.07 -4.49 6.23
CA ILE A 349 -14.34 -4.22 7.48
C ILE A 349 -13.93 -2.75 7.53
N ALA A 350 -13.44 -2.16 6.42
CA ALA A 350 -13.08 -0.76 6.35
C ALA A 350 -14.28 0.14 6.68
N ARG A 351 -15.44 -0.11 6.05
CA ARG A 351 -16.69 0.62 6.31
C ARG A 351 -17.17 0.44 7.75
N LYS A 352 -17.24 -0.78 8.26
CA LYS A 352 -17.63 -1.05 9.65
C LYS A 352 -16.81 -0.25 10.66
N ARG A 353 -15.54 -0.02 10.37
CA ARG A 353 -14.62 0.73 11.24
C ARG A 353 -14.70 2.22 11.03
N TRP A 354 -14.71 2.70 9.78
CA TRP A 354 -14.37 4.07 9.43
C TRP A 354 -15.45 4.83 8.67
N SER A 355 -16.58 4.21 8.28
CA SER A 355 -17.62 4.91 7.52
C SER A 355 -18.10 6.16 8.25
N PRO A 356 -18.11 7.32 7.60
CA PRO A 356 -18.68 8.57 8.11
C PRO A 356 -20.20 8.63 7.90
N GLU A 357 -20.78 7.70 7.14
CA GLU A 357 -22.17 7.73 6.74
C GLU A 357 -23.12 7.66 7.96
N PRO A 358 -24.23 8.42 7.93
CA PRO A 358 -25.21 8.40 8.99
C PRO A 358 -25.95 7.05 9.04
N ARG A 359 -26.38 6.64 10.23
CA ARG A 359 -27.19 5.42 10.45
C ARG A 359 -28.67 5.58 10.15
N GLY A 360 -29.12 6.81 9.95
CA GLY A 360 -30.54 7.12 9.70
C GLY A 360 -30.73 8.56 9.24
N SER A 361 -31.98 8.97 9.03
CA SER A 361 -32.33 10.30 8.51
C SER A 361 -32.22 11.45 9.54
N ARG A 362 -31.76 11.19 10.75
CA ARG A 362 -31.56 12.21 11.76
C ARG A 362 -30.24 12.96 11.53
N ASP A 363 -30.11 14.16 12.14
CA ASP A 363 -28.98 15.06 12.01
C ASP A 363 -27.67 14.31 11.74
N PRO A 364 -27.07 14.44 10.55
CA PRO A 364 -25.85 13.75 10.18
C PRO A 364 -24.65 14.10 11.08
N PHE A 365 -24.76 15.16 11.87
CA PHE A 365 -23.66 15.73 12.67
C PHE A 365 -23.62 15.23 14.12
N ASP A 366 -24.61 14.45 14.57
CA ASP A 366 -24.46 13.75 15.87
C ASP A 366 -23.50 12.57 15.69
N TRP A 367 -22.40 12.60 16.45
CA TRP A 367 -21.40 11.52 16.46
C TRP A 367 -22.04 10.14 16.73
N ARG A 368 -23.16 10.08 17.47
CA ARG A 368 -23.89 8.84 17.72
C ARG A 368 -24.51 8.23 16.47
N ASN A 369 -24.76 9.08 15.49
CA ASN A 369 -25.42 8.68 14.24
C ASN A 369 -24.42 8.18 13.17
N VAL A 370 -23.11 8.36 13.35
CA VAL A 370 -22.09 7.87 12.40
C VAL A 370 -21.96 6.35 12.48
N SER A 371 -21.95 5.69 11.31
CA SER A 371 -21.98 4.22 11.24
C SER A 371 -20.66 3.56 11.64
N GLY A 372 -19.51 4.15 11.31
CA GLY A 372 -18.19 3.61 11.61
C GLY A 372 -17.84 3.66 13.10
N ILE A 373 -17.48 2.54 13.68
CA ILE A 373 -17.20 2.43 15.14
C ILE A 373 -16.04 3.35 15.55
N ARG A 374 -14.96 3.37 14.79
CA ARG A 374 -13.78 4.19 15.06
C ARG A 374 -14.03 5.66 14.75
N SER A 375 -14.72 5.96 13.65
CA SER A 375 -15.16 7.32 13.32
C SER A 375 -15.96 7.94 14.46
N ARG A 376 -16.89 7.18 15.06
CA ARG A 376 -17.66 7.63 16.24
C ARG A 376 -16.78 7.92 17.45
N GLN A 377 -15.78 7.05 17.70
CA GLN A 377 -14.87 7.24 18.84
C GLN A 377 -14.07 8.54 18.70
N LEU A 378 -13.58 8.83 17.50
CA LEU A 378 -12.85 10.06 17.20
C LEU A 378 -13.75 11.30 17.35
N LEU A 379 -14.98 11.25 16.81
CA LEU A 379 -15.93 12.36 16.92
C LEU A 379 -16.43 12.58 18.34
N ARG A 380 -16.57 11.53 19.15
CA ARG A 380 -16.92 11.65 20.58
C ARG A 380 -15.85 12.46 21.34
N ASN A 381 -14.59 12.27 20.99
CA ASN A 381 -13.44 12.93 21.61
C ASN A 381 -12.79 13.92 20.62
N LEU A 382 -13.62 14.71 19.92
CA LEU A 382 -13.17 15.48 18.77
C LEU A 382 -12.09 16.52 19.14
N GLU A 383 -12.22 17.20 20.26
CA GLU A 383 -11.23 18.18 20.71
C GLU A 383 -9.85 17.52 20.91
N HIS A 384 -9.79 16.36 21.56
CA HIS A 384 -8.56 15.58 21.68
C HIS A 384 -8.03 15.17 20.29
N THR A 385 -8.91 14.70 19.40
CA THR A 385 -8.54 14.32 18.04
C THR A 385 -7.94 15.51 17.28
N GLU A 386 -8.54 16.68 17.39
CA GLU A 386 -8.05 17.90 16.76
C GLU A 386 -6.70 18.36 17.33
N SER A 387 -6.50 18.26 18.64
CA SER A 387 -5.23 18.59 19.28
C SER A 387 -4.09 17.69 18.78
N VAL A 388 -4.34 16.40 18.67
CA VAL A 388 -3.37 15.45 18.06
C VAL A 388 -3.09 15.79 16.60
N HIS A 389 -4.11 16.15 15.81
CA HIS A 389 -3.93 16.57 14.42
C HIS A 389 -3.11 17.87 14.33
N TRP A 390 -3.37 18.81 15.19
CA TRP A 390 -2.62 20.07 15.27
C TRP A 390 -1.15 19.82 15.60
N PHE A 391 -0.85 18.98 16.61
CA PHE A 391 0.52 18.58 16.95
C PHE A 391 1.24 17.99 15.74
N ASN A 392 0.62 17.02 15.06
CA ASN A 392 1.19 16.38 13.88
C ASN A 392 1.47 17.37 12.75
N THR A 393 0.61 18.37 12.62
CA THR A 393 0.76 19.47 11.65
C THR A 393 1.98 20.34 11.95
N LEU A 394 2.15 20.71 13.22
CA LEU A 394 3.31 21.46 13.68
C LEU A 394 4.59 20.66 13.50
N LEU A 395 4.59 19.39 13.90
CA LEU A 395 5.73 18.49 13.72
C LEU A 395 6.15 18.40 12.25
N ALA A 396 5.19 18.20 11.34
CA ALA A 396 5.47 18.12 9.91
C ALA A 396 5.96 19.45 9.32
N GLY A 397 5.48 20.59 9.81
CA GLY A 397 5.93 21.93 9.45
C GLY A 397 7.36 22.17 9.91
N GLN A 398 7.61 22.03 11.20
CA GLN A 398 8.93 22.23 11.80
C GLN A 398 10.00 21.31 11.23
N ALA A 399 9.66 20.04 10.98
CA ALA A 399 10.59 19.11 10.34
C ALA A 399 11.05 19.64 8.96
N ARG A 400 10.13 20.16 8.14
CA ARG A 400 10.48 20.76 6.84
C ARG A 400 11.32 22.03 6.99
N ASP A 401 10.92 22.92 7.89
CA ASP A 401 11.62 24.18 8.10
C ASP A 401 13.06 23.98 8.58
N GLN A 402 13.29 22.91 9.34
CA GLN A 402 14.61 22.51 9.84
C GLN A 402 15.39 21.58 8.89
N GLY A 403 14.87 21.31 7.70
CA GLY A 403 15.51 20.36 6.77
C GLY A 403 15.52 18.90 7.27
N SER A 404 14.72 18.59 8.30
CA SER A 404 14.52 17.24 8.82
C SER A 404 13.44 16.50 8.02
N ARG A 405 13.47 15.18 8.04
CA ARG A 405 12.51 14.35 7.31
C ARG A 405 11.60 13.58 8.26
N LEU A 406 10.30 13.83 8.20
CA LEU A 406 9.29 12.99 8.86
C LEU A 406 9.15 11.68 8.09
N VAL A 407 9.85 10.62 8.55
CA VAL A 407 9.94 9.32 7.86
C VAL A 407 8.66 8.51 8.04
N GLN A 408 8.09 8.55 9.24
CA GLN A 408 6.88 7.80 9.59
C GLN A 408 6.03 8.61 10.55
N LEU A 409 4.72 8.62 10.32
CA LEU A 409 3.72 9.21 11.19
C LEU A 409 2.51 8.28 11.24
N ASP A 410 2.38 7.51 12.31
CA ASP A 410 1.32 6.52 12.48
C ASP A 410 0.20 7.04 13.37
N PRO A 411 -1.07 6.91 12.93
CA PRO A 411 -2.22 7.18 13.75
C PRO A 411 -2.40 6.11 14.85
N PRO A 412 -3.25 6.35 15.87
CA PRO A 412 -3.39 5.48 17.05
C PRO A 412 -3.54 4.00 16.72
N HIS A 413 -4.33 3.67 15.71
CA HIS A 413 -4.59 2.27 15.34
C HIS A 413 -3.39 1.56 14.68
N ARG A 414 -2.43 2.32 14.15
CA ARG A 414 -1.14 1.80 13.63
C ARG A 414 -0.02 1.95 14.64
N ALA A 415 -0.08 2.96 15.50
CA ALA A 415 0.88 3.23 16.55
C ALA A 415 0.79 2.21 17.70
N SER A 416 -0.36 1.57 17.92
CA SER A 416 -0.55 0.55 18.97
C SER A 416 0.44 -0.61 18.84
N ARG A 417 1.01 -1.05 19.96
CA ARG A 417 1.92 -2.21 20.03
C ARG A 417 1.38 -3.25 20.99
N TYR A 418 1.42 -4.52 20.57
CA TYR A 418 0.98 -5.66 21.35
C TYR A 418 2.19 -6.49 21.76
N PHE A 419 2.27 -6.86 23.01
CA PHE A 419 3.39 -7.63 23.59
C PHE A 419 2.90 -8.58 24.69
N ARG A 420 3.69 -9.58 25.00
CA ARG A 420 3.44 -10.45 26.15
C ARG A 420 4.27 -10.00 27.34
N SER A 421 3.61 -9.89 28.48
CA SER A 421 4.24 -9.60 29.76
C SER A 421 3.57 -10.51 30.81
N HIS A 422 4.37 -11.32 31.53
CA HIS A 422 3.85 -12.32 32.46
C HIS A 422 2.73 -13.19 31.86
N GLU A 423 3.02 -13.77 30.68
CA GLU A 423 2.09 -14.62 29.88
C GLU A 423 0.82 -13.96 29.38
N ARG A 424 0.53 -12.74 29.79
CA ARG A 424 -0.66 -11.99 29.35
C ARG A 424 -0.35 -11.11 28.15
N LEU A 425 -1.29 -11.07 27.19
CA LEU A 425 -1.25 -10.13 26.09
C LEU A 425 -1.57 -8.73 26.62
N ARG A 426 -0.64 -7.80 26.42
CA ARG A 426 -0.75 -6.39 26.78
C ARG A 426 -0.62 -5.52 25.55
N SER A 427 -0.97 -4.24 25.66
CA SER A 427 -0.76 -3.27 24.60
C SER A 427 -0.42 -1.89 25.15
N VAL A 428 0.35 -1.13 24.37
CA VAL A 428 0.40 0.34 24.44
C VAL A 428 -0.41 0.90 23.29
N GLN A 429 -1.12 1.99 23.52
CA GLN A 429 -2.06 2.59 22.56
C GLN A 429 -1.84 4.10 22.50
N PRO A 430 -0.72 4.56 21.96
CA PRO A 430 -0.40 5.98 21.87
C PRO A 430 -1.34 6.72 20.92
N ASP A 431 -1.44 8.02 21.07
CA ASP A 431 -2.18 8.92 20.19
C ASP A 431 -1.52 9.04 18.81
N ALA A 432 -0.20 8.93 18.76
CA ALA A 432 0.57 8.82 17.52
C ALA A 432 1.90 8.10 17.75
N TYR A 433 2.54 7.68 16.66
CA TYR A 433 3.95 7.33 16.64
C TYR A 433 4.62 8.09 15.50
N ALA A 434 5.77 8.71 15.78
CA ALA A 434 6.55 9.40 14.76
C ALA A 434 8.00 8.91 14.75
N LEU A 435 8.57 8.89 13.54
CA LEU A 435 10.00 8.72 13.28
C LEU A 435 10.47 9.90 12.45
N VAL A 436 11.39 10.67 12.99
CA VAL A 436 11.98 11.85 12.35
C VAL A 436 13.46 11.60 12.14
N GLU A 437 13.93 11.81 10.92
CA GLU A 437 15.35 11.82 10.57
C GLU A 437 15.85 13.27 10.62
N THR A 438 16.82 13.51 11.48
CA THR A 438 17.46 14.80 11.67
C THR A 438 18.95 14.71 11.29
N ALA A 439 19.66 15.83 11.26
CA ALA A 439 21.11 15.84 11.03
C ALA A 439 21.88 15.03 12.09
N SER A 440 21.33 14.88 13.30
CA SER A 440 21.92 14.10 14.40
C SER A 440 21.51 12.61 14.41
N GLY A 441 20.68 12.17 13.44
CA GLY A 441 20.20 10.79 13.32
C GLY A 441 18.70 10.65 13.47
N GLU A 442 18.24 9.39 13.55
CA GLU A 442 16.82 9.04 13.67
C GLU A 442 16.33 9.21 15.12
N GLN A 443 15.21 9.87 15.27
CA GLN A 443 14.51 10.03 16.54
C GLN A 443 13.09 9.50 16.42
N ALA A 444 12.69 8.63 17.35
CA ALA A 444 11.33 8.11 17.39
C ALA A 444 10.67 8.41 18.73
N PHE A 445 9.36 8.62 18.69
CA PHE A 445 8.58 8.79 19.90
C PHE A 445 7.14 8.30 19.73
N PHE A 446 6.54 7.91 20.85
CA PHE A 446 5.11 7.75 21.03
C PHE A 446 4.56 9.05 21.60
N LEU A 447 3.47 9.55 21.06
CA LEU A 447 2.75 10.73 21.56
C LEU A 447 1.63 10.30 22.50
N GLU A 448 1.55 10.94 23.65
CA GLU A 448 0.41 10.98 24.55
C GLU A 448 -0.02 12.43 24.72
N TRP A 449 -1.26 12.74 24.30
CA TRP A 449 -1.81 14.10 24.42
C TRP A 449 -2.75 14.19 25.63
N GLU A 450 -2.41 15.05 26.59
CA GLU A 450 -3.18 15.26 27.83
C GLU A 450 -3.86 16.62 27.84
N ARG A 451 -5.19 16.61 27.86
CA ARG A 451 -6.00 17.82 27.82
C ARG A 451 -6.26 18.44 29.19
N ARG A 452 -6.13 17.66 30.25
CA ARG A 452 -6.47 18.13 31.61
C ARG A 452 -5.44 17.60 32.59
N ALA A 453 -5.24 18.39 33.65
CA ALA A 453 -4.53 17.88 34.80
C ALA A 453 -5.21 16.63 35.33
N VAL A 454 -4.49 15.53 35.38
CA VAL A 454 -4.97 14.25 35.90
C VAL A 454 -4.25 13.93 37.21
N ARG A 455 -4.93 13.21 38.10
CA ARG A 455 -4.29 12.77 39.37
C ARG A 455 -3.05 11.96 39.05
N PRO A 456 -1.96 12.11 39.82
CA PRO A 456 -0.70 11.36 39.60
C PRO A 456 -0.90 9.84 39.45
N ALA A 457 -1.79 9.26 40.26
CA ALA A 457 -2.11 7.84 40.16
C ALA A 457 -2.72 7.45 38.78
N THR A 458 -3.54 8.32 38.19
CA THR A 458 -4.13 8.10 36.86
C THR A 458 -3.05 8.16 35.78
N MET A 459 -2.13 9.12 35.88
CA MET A 459 -1.00 9.22 34.96
C MET A 459 -0.07 8.03 35.09
N ALA A 460 0.28 7.62 36.31
CA ALA A 460 1.08 6.43 36.56
C ALA A 460 0.44 5.17 35.95
N ALA A 461 -0.87 5.00 36.10
CA ALA A 461 -1.60 3.88 35.47
C ALA A 461 -1.54 3.94 33.93
N ARG A 462 -1.52 5.14 33.34
CA ARG A 462 -1.45 5.37 31.90
C ARG A 462 -0.06 5.07 31.33
N LEU A 463 0.99 5.42 32.07
CA LEU A 463 2.37 5.16 31.68
C LEU A 463 2.85 3.73 32.00
N ALA A 464 2.24 3.06 32.98
CA ALA A 464 2.61 1.70 33.36
C ALA A 464 2.63 0.67 32.18
N PRO A 465 1.75 0.72 31.16
CA PRO A 465 1.88 -0.13 29.96
C PRO A 465 3.17 0.11 29.19
N TYR A 466 3.67 1.35 29.11
CA TYR A 466 4.93 1.67 28.45
C TYR A 466 6.12 1.09 29.23
N LEU A 467 6.17 1.25 30.54
CA LEU A 467 7.23 0.67 31.37
C LEU A 467 7.30 -0.85 31.17
N ARG A 468 6.15 -1.52 31.16
CA ARG A 468 6.08 -2.97 30.88
C ARG A 468 6.53 -3.30 29.46
N TYR A 469 6.19 -2.49 28.46
CA TYR A 469 6.63 -2.66 27.08
C TYR A 469 8.15 -2.52 26.97
N TYR A 470 8.72 -1.50 27.58
CA TYR A 470 10.17 -1.28 27.60
C TYR A 470 10.93 -2.41 28.33
N ALA A 471 10.37 -2.93 29.41
CA ALA A 471 10.96 -4.06 30.15
C ALA A 471 11.04 -5.37 29.34
N THR A 472 10.30 -5.49 28.21
CA THR A 472 10.34 -6.69 27.36
C THR A 472 11.43 -6.68 26.28
N GLY A 473 12.19 -5.60 26.10
CA GLY A 473 13.10 -5.41 24.97
C GLY A 473 12.41 -5.23 23.60
N ARG A 474 11.09 -5.38 23.53
CA ARG A 474 10.29 -5.25 22.29
C ARG A 474 10.40 -3.89 21.60
N PRO A 475 10.51 -2.75 22.30
CA PRO A 475 10.68 -1.47 21.61
C PRO A 475 11.83 -1.47 20.61
N LEU A 476 12.98 -2.01 20.99
CA LEU A 476 14.14 -2.11 20.11
C LEU A 476 13.87 -3.06 18.92
N GLU A 477 13.24 -4.21 19.17
CA GLU A 477 12.86 -5.14 18.12
C GLU A 477 11.83 -4.54 17.13
N ASP A 478 10.83 -3.80 17.65
CA ASP A 478 9.75 -3.22 16.86
C ASP A 478 10.20 -2.01 16.04
N HIS A 479 11.16 -1.22 16.52
CA HIS A 479 11.54 0.07 15.95
C HIS A 479 13.01 0.17 15.50
N GLY A 480 13.91 -0.69 16.00
CA GLY A 480 15.35 -0.63 15.74
C GLY A 480 16.09 0.42 16.57
N LEU A 481 15.35 1.19 17.32
CA LEU A 481 15.80 2.17 18.32
C LEU A 481 14.76 2.20 19.45
N LEU A 482 15.08 2.84 20.55
CA LEU A 482 14.14 2.99 21.68
C LEU A 482 13.32 4.28 21.49
N PRO A 483 12.01 4.19 21.11
CA PRO A 483 11.19 5.38 21.02
C PRO A 483 11.04 6.04 22.38
N ARG A 484 11.06 7.35 22.44
CA ARG A 484 10.70 8.09 23.67
C ARG A 484 9.17 8.13 23.84
N VAL A 485 8.69 8.33 25.05
CA VAL A 485 7.28 8.69 25.29
C VAL A 485 7.24 10.21 25.49
N LEU A 486 6.61 10.89 24.52
CA LEU A 486 6.40 12.32 24.56
C LEU A 486 5.00 12.59 25.11
N VAL A 487 4.91 13.12 26.31
CA VAL A 487 3.63 13.55 26.91
C VAL A 487 3.50 15.06 26.69
N VAL A 488 2.44 15.48 26.05
CA VAL A 488 2.15 16.89 25.73
C VAL A 488 0.92 17.32 26.52
N PHE A 489 1.02 18.41 27.22
CA PHE A 489 -0.06 19.00 28.02
C PHE A 489 -0.61 20.25 27.35
N GLU A 490 -1.92 20.50 27.48
CA GLU A 490 -2.55 21.73 26.97
C GLU A 490 -2.20 22.96 27.78
N ASP A 491 -1.93 22.80 29.08
CA ASP A 491 -1.57 23.89 29.97
C ASP A 491 -0.42 23.53 30.92
N GLN A 492 0.21 24.57 31.48
CA GLN A 492 1.35 24.43 32.38
C GLN A 492 0.96 23.75 33.70
N LEU A 493 -0.24 24.00 34.20
CA LEU A 493 -0.73 23.42 35.47
C LEU A 493 -0.81 21.88 35.34
N ALA A 494 -1.27 21.36 34.20
CA ALA A 494 -1.31 19.94 33.93
C ALA A 494 0.09 19.35 33.87
N ALA A 495 1.06 20.07 33.31
CA ALA A 495 2.46 19.64 33.23
C ALA A 495 3.11 19.64 34.64
N ASP A 496 2.89 20.67 35.42
CA ASP A 496 3.44 20.81 36.80
C ASP A 496 2.89 19.71 37.72
N HIS A 497 1.63 19.31 37.55
CA HIS A 497 1.05 18.19 38.31
C HIS A 497 1.62 16.83 37.91
N PHE A 498 2.26 16.72 36.76
CA PHE A 498 2.88 15.50 36.27
C PHE A 498 4.31 15.34 36.80
N LEU A 499 5.05 16.43 36.92
CA LEU A 499 6.42 16.48 37.41
C LEU A 499 6.49 16.29 38.93
#